data_5939d2763ec2a75cc0528f044244dd41
#
_entry.id   5939d2763ec2a75cc0528f044244dd41
#
_cell.length_a   1.000
_cell.length_b   1.000
_cell.length_c   1.000
_cell.angle_alpha   90.00
_cell.angle_beta   90.00
_cell.angle_gamma   90.00
#
_symmetry.space_group_name_H-M   'P 1'
#
loop_
_entity.id
_entity.type
_entity.pdbx_description
1 polymer ?
#
loop_
_entity_poly.entity_id
_entity_poly.type
_entity_poly.pdbx_seq_one_letter_code
_entity_poly.pdbx_strand_id
1 'polypeptide(L)'
;GVAREALRAGADLINDIWGLKYDENMAGLIARYQVPCCLMHNRREALYHNFMEELKEDLRESLELAKRAGIPRDNILLDPGVGFGKTYENNLEVIYSLEQLGDLGCPVLLGTSRKSVIGLALDLPVEERLEGTLVTTVYGVLKGCAFVRVHDVKENVRAIRMAEAIRDGWRQRRTAQG
;
A
#
# COMPACT_ATOMS: atom_id res chain seq x y z
N GLY A 1 -2.10 -8.71 -22.85
CA GLY A 1 -2.06 -7.28 -22.59
C GLY A 1 -0.73 -6.82 -21.99
N VAL A 2 -0.70 -5.58 -21.51
CA VAL A 2 0.50 -4.87 -21.02
C VAL A 2 1.31 -5.66 -19.99
N ALA A 3 0.65 -6.27 -18.99
CA ALA A 3 1.35 -7.04 -17.94
C ALA A 3 2.19 -8.19 -18.51
N ARG A 4 1.69 -8.90 -19.55
CA ARG A 4 2.45 -9.98 -20.20
C ARG A 4 3.71 -9.46 -20.89
N GLU A 5 3.61 -8.35 -21.59
CA GLU A 5 4.76 -7.75 -22.28
C GLU A 5 5.77 -7.17 -21.27
N ALA A 6 5.30 -6.57 -20.18
CA ALA A 6 6.17 -6.12 -19.09
C ALA A 6 6.97 -7.29 -18.47
N LEU A 7 6.31 -8.42 -18.18
CA LEU A 7 6.97 -9.62 -17.67
C LEU A 7 7.99 -10.22 -18.67
N ARG A 8 7.66 -10.22 -19.97
CA ARG A 8 8.61 -10.65 -21.01
C ARG A 8 9.81 -9.72 -21.12
N ALA A 9 9.62 -8.44 -20.82
CA ALA A 9 10.68 -7.43 -20.79
C ALA A 9 11.49 -7.44 -19.49
N GLY A 10 11.17 -8.34 -18.54
CA GLY A 10 11.92 -8.52 -17.30
C GLY A 10 11.34 -7.79 -16.07
N ALA A 11 10.07 -7.48 -16.05
CA ALA A 11 9.44 -6.96 -14.83
C ALA A 11 9.40 -8.05 -13.75
N ASP A 12 9.80 -7.71 -12.53
CA ASP A 12 9.89 -8.62 -11.39
C ASP A 12 8.65 -8.60 -10.50
N LEU A 13 7.74 -7.65 -10.69
CA LEU A 13 6.53 -7.50 -9.89
C LEU A 13 5.41 -6.88 -10.72
N ILE A 14 4.18 -7.34 -10.53
CA ILE A 14 2.97 -6.72 -11.09
C ILE A 14 2.26 -5.92 -10.01
N ASN A 15 2.06 -4.61 -10.26
CA ASN A 15 1.20 -3.77 -9.45
C ASN A 15 -0.18 -3.64 -10.10
N ASP A 16 -1.17 -4.34 -9.54
CA ASP A 16 -2.54 -4.32 -10.07
C ASP A 16 -3.45 -3.40 -9.25
N ILE A 17 -3.81 -2.27 -9.86
CA ILE A 17 -4.63 -1.24 -9.22
C ILE A 17 -6.10 -1.63 -9.02
N TRP A 18 -6.53 -2.77 -9.53
CA TRP A 18 -7.86 -3.32 -9.34
C TRP A 18 -7.91 -4.59 -8.51
N GLY A 19 -6.78 -5.05 -7.99
CA GLY A 19 -6.73 -6.20 -7.10
C GLY A 19 -7.30 -7.48 -7.73
N LEU A 20 -6.97 -7.76 -8.98
CA LEU A 20 -7.41 -8.92 -9.79
C LEU A 20 -8.90 -8.90 -10.22
N LYS A 21 -9.62 -7.79 -9.99
CA LYS A 21 -11.07 -7.72 -10.25
C LYS A 21 -11.43 -7.14 -11.62
N TYR A 22 -10.48 -6.59 -12.37
CA TYR A 22 -10.73 -5.94 -13.64
C TYR A 22 -10.50 -6.86 -14.85
N ASP A 23 -9.38 -7.59 -14.84
CA ASP A 23 -9.01 -8.52 -15.91
C ASP A 23 -8.93 -9.94 -15.33
N GLU A 24 -9.87 -10.80 -15.69
CA GLU A 24 -9.95 -12.20 -15.22
C GLU A 24 -8.69 -13.03 -15.56
N ASN A 25 -7.92 -12.62 -16.56
CA ASN A 25 -6.69 -13.28 -16.95
C ASN A 25 -5.47 -12.84 -16.11
N MET A 26 -5.57 -11.77 -15.34
CA MET A 26 -4.43 -11.21 -14.59
C MET A 26 -3.90 -12.19 -13.56
N ALA A 27 -4.77 -12.78 -12.76
CA ALA A 27 -4.39 -13.75 -11.72
C ALA A 27 -3.66 -14.97 -12.31
N GLY A 28 -4.19 -15.56 -13.39
CA GLY A 28 -3.56 -16.69 -14.08
C GLY A 28 -2.21 -16.33 -14.70
N LEU A 29 -2.06 -15.10 -15.19
CA LEU A 29 -0.79 -14.61 -15.72
C LEU A 29 0.27 -14.51 -14.62
N ILE A 30 -0.06 -13.89 -13.49
CA ILE A 30 0.85 -13.73 -12.33
C ILE A 30 1.27 -15.11 -11.81
N ALA A 31 0.32 -16.03 -11.61
CA ALA A 31 0.59 -17.39 -11.15
C ALA A 31 1.51 -18.15 -12.11
N ARG A 32 1.30 -18.03 -13.43
CA ARG A 32 2.13 -18.69 -14.45
C ARG A 32 3.58 -18.20 -14.45
N TYR A 33 3.80 -16.90 -14.26
CA TYR A 33 5.15 -16.30 -14.22
C TYR A 33 5.80 -16.39 -12.85
N GLN A 34 5.04 -16.79 -11.81
CA GLN A 34 5.50 -16.93 -10.42
C GLN A 34 6.15 -15.65 -9.85
N VAL A 35 5.69 -14.48 -10.30
CA VAL A 35 6.19 -13.19 -9.83
C VAL A 35 5.37 -12.68 -8.66
N PRO A 36 5.95 -11.87 -7.76
CA PRO A 36 5.20 -11.13 -6.77
C PRO A 36 4.17 -10.17 -7.40
N CYS A 37 3.13 -9.88 -6.64
CA CYS A 37 2.14 -8.88 -7.04
C CYS A 37 1.74 -7.98 -5.88
N CYS A 38 1.44 -6.72 -6.20
CA CYS A 38 0.81 -5.78 -5.30
C CYS A 38 -0.66 -5.65 -5.70
N LEU A 39 -1.56 -6.03 -4.82
CA LEU A 39 -3.00 -5.97 -5.04
C LEU A 39 -3.55 -4.74 -4.34
N MET A 40 -4.04 -3.77 -5.14
CA MET A 40 -4.52 -2.50 -4.61
C MET A 40 -6.04 -2.51 -4.48
N HIS A 41 -6.53 -1.96 -3.37
CA HIS A 41 -7.94 -1.65 -3.19
C HIS A 41 -8.35 -0.46 -4.07
N ASN A 42 -9.39 -0.67 -4.86
CA ASN A 42 -9.99 0.36 -5.70
C ASN A 42 -11.49 0.12 -5.86
N ARG A 43 -12.28 1.21 -5.91
CA ARG A 43 -13.71 1.21 -6.29
C ARG A 43 -13.94 2.29 -7.34
N ARG A 44 -14.97 2.11 -8.18
CA ARG A 44 -15.38 3.12 -9.17
C ARG A 44 -15.97 4.35 -8.49
N GLU A 45 -16.67 4.16 -7.38
CA GLU A 45 -17.33 5.19 -6.59
C GLU A 45 -16.92 5.08 -5.14
N ALA A 46 -16.76 6.22 -4.46
CA ALA A 46 -16.39 6.31 -3.05
C ALA A 46 -17.63 6.18 -2.15
N LEU A 47 -18.36 5.06 -2.28
CA LEU A 47 -19.57 4.78 -1.52
C LEU A 47 -19.28 3.65 -0.50
N TYR A 48 -19.36 3.97 0.78
CA TYR A 48 -19.10 3.04 1.88
C TYR A 48 -20.10 3.29 3.02
N HIS A 49 -20.54 2.24 3.69
CA HIS A 49 -21.29 2.30 4.96
C HIS A 49 -20.34 2.20 6.15
N ASN A 50 -19.38 1.26 6.08
CA ASN A 50 -18.28 1.10 7.04
C ASN A 50 -16.98 0.97 6.25
N PHE A 51 -16.30 2.08 6.06
CA PHE A 51 -15.20 2.18 5.12
C PHE A 51 -14.08 1.16 5.37
N MET A 52 -13.54 1.08 6.60
CA MET A 52 -12.41 0.19 6.87
C MET A 52 -12.77 -1.30 6.80
N GLU A 53 -13.98 -1.68 7.25
CA GLU A 53 -14.42 -3.08 7.14
C GLU A 53 -14.65 -3.47 5.68
N GLU A 54 -15.30 -2.63 4.89
CA GLU A 54 -15.52 -2.88 3.47
C GLU A 54 -14.23 -2.89 2.66
N LEU A 55 -13.27 -2.01 2.99
CA LEU A 55 -11.95 -2.03 2.38
C LEU A 55 -11.22 -3.35 2.65
N LYS A 56 -11.26 -3.84 3.89
CA LYS A 56 -10.69 -5.14 4.25
C LYS A 56 -11.39 -6.28 3.54
N GLU A 57 -12.72 -6.23 3.40
CA GLU A 57 -13.49 -7.25 2.68
C GLU A 57 -13.14 -7.29 1.20
N ASP A 58 -13.06 -6.12 0.55
CA ASP A 58 -12.62 -6.00 -0.85
C ASP A 58 -11.22 -6.56 -1.08
N LEU A 59 -10.30 -6.38 -0.11
CA LEU A 59 -8.96 -6.96 -0.18
C LEU A 59 -8.96 -8.47 0.09
N ARG A 60 -9.84 -8.99 0.98
CA ARG A 60 -10.02 -10.44 1.17
C ARG A 60 -10.51 -11.10 -0.11
N GLU A 61 -11.43 -10.47 -0.83
CA GLU A 61 -11.87 -10.95 -2.15
C GLU A 61 -10.69 -11.06 -3.13
N SER A 62 -9.82 -10.04 -3.19
CA SER A 62 -8.61 -10.08 -4.02
C SER A 62 -7.67 -11.21 -3.61
N LEU A 63 -7.51 -11.48 -2.30
CA LEU A 63 -6.72 -12.58 -1.78
C LEU A 63 -7.32 -13.95 -2.13
N GLU A 64 -8.65 -14.10 -2.13
CA GLU A 64 -9.30 -15.33 -2.57
C GLU A 64 -9.15 -15.56 -4.08
N LEU A 65 -9.21 -14.50 -4.90
CA LEU A 65 -8.91 -14.60 -6.34
C LEU A 65 -7.46 -15.06 -6.58
N ALA A 66 -6.50 -14.47 -5.87
CA ALA A 66 -5.09 -14.86 -5.93
C ALA A 66 -4.89 -16.34 -5.54
N LYS A 67 -5.50 -16.76 -4.43
CA LYS A 67 -5.44 -18.15 -3.93
C LYS A 67 -6.00 -19.14 -4.94
N ARG A 68 -7.17 -18.85 -5.54
CA ARG A 68 -7.79 -19.71 -6.57
C ARG A 68 -6.90 -19.86 -7.80
N ALA A 69 -6.17 -18.80 -8.16
CA ALA A 69 -5.23 -18.83 -9.27
C ALA A 69 -3.90 -19.54 -8.96
N GLY A 70 -3.65 -19.88 -7.68
CA GLY A 70 -2.42 -20.53 -7.24
C GLY A 70 -1.26 -19.55 -6.99
N ILE A 71 -1.53 -18.26 -6.75
CA ILE A 71 -0.50 -17.29 -6.35
C ILE A 71 -0.14 -17.54 -4.88
N PRO A 72 1.15 -17.82 -4.57
CA PRO A 72 1.59 -18.00 -3.19
C PRO A 72 1.34 -16.74 -2.35
N ARG A 73 0.88 -16.90 -1.11
CA ARG A 73 0.59 -15.76 -0.24
C ARG A 73 1.82 -14.89 0.03
N ASP A 74 2.99 -15.49 0.13
CA ASP A 74 4.27 -14.80 0.34
C ASP A 74 4.69 -13.93 -0.85
N ASN A 75 4.04 -14.10 -2.00
CA ASN A 75 4.23 -13.29 -3.20
C ASN A 75 3.23 -12.12 -3.30
N ILE A 76 2.42 -11.85 -2.26
CA ILE A 76 1.38 -10.83 -2.31
C ILE A 76 1.71 -9.67 -1.37
N LEU A 77 1.66 -8.46 -1.92
CA LEU A 77 1.61 -7.19 -1.20
C LEU A 77 0.19 -6.64 -1.29
N LEU A 78 -0.27 -5.94 -0.26
CA LEU A 78 -1.54 -5.22 -0.28
C LEU A 78 -1.31 -3.70 -0.27
N ASP A 79 -2.03 -2.97 -1.11
CA ASP A 79 -2.02 -1.50 -1.13
C ASP A 79 -3.45 -1.01 -0.84
N PRO A 80 -3.67 -0.18 0.20
CA PRO A 80 -4.99 0.35 0.53
C PRO A 80 -5.56 1.29 -0.53
N GLY A 81 -4.76 1.70 -1.52
CA GLY A 81 -5.22 2.52 -2.64
C GLY A 81 -5.59 3.96 -2.25
N VAL A 82 -4.74 4.63 -1.46
CA VAL A 82 -4.91 6.07 -1.15
C VAL A 82 -5.05 6.85 -2.46
N GLY A 83 -6.12 7.67 -2.57
CA GLY A 83 -6.43 8.46 -3.77
C GLY A 83 -7.23 7.71 -4.85
N PHE A 84 -7.69 6.48 -4.60
CA PHE A 84 -8.47 5.68 -5.53
C PHE A 84 -9.81 5.28 -4.91
N GLY A 85 -10.93 5.68 -5.55
CA GLY A 85 -12.28 5.34 -5.09
C GLY A 85 -12.54 5.72 -3.62
N LYS A 86 -12.02 6.86 -3.16
CA LYS A 86 -12.07 7.33 -1.76
C LYS A 86 -12.31 8.82 -1.69
N THR A 87 -13.10 9.25 -0.71
CA THR A 87 -13.20 10.66 -0.32
C THR A 87 -11.90 11.14 0.35
N TYR A 88 -11.80 12.43 0.63
CA TYR A 88 -10.68 12.96 1.42
C TYR A 88 -10.62 12.32 2.80
N GLU A 89 -11.76 12.23 3.49
CA GLU A 89 -11.90 11.63 4.82
C GLU A 89 -11.51 10.14 4.81
N ASN A 90 -11.96 9.38 3.81
CA ASN A 90 -11.56 7.97 3.66
C ASN A 90 -10.04 7.81 3.47
N ASN A 91 -9.40 8.75 2.75
CA ASN A 91 -7.95 8.71 2.60
C ASN A 91 -7.21 8.99 3.91
N LEU A 92 -7.70 9.91 4.73
CA LEU A 92 -7.14 10.15 6.06
C LEU A 92 -7.39 8.96 6.99
N GLU A 93 -8.60 8.40 6.98
CA GLU A 93 -8.97 7.26 7.81
C GLU A 93 -8.12 6.02 7.53
N VAL A 94 -7.89 5.68 6.25
CA VAL A 94 -7.07 4.51 5.91
C VAL A 94 -5.60 4.69 6.28
N ILE A 95 -5.05 5.90 6.18
CA ILE A 95 -3.69 6.20 6.64
C ILE A 95 -3.63 6.08 8.17
N TYR A 96 -4.62 6.65 8.89
CA TYR A 96 -4.71 6.58 10.35
C TYR A 96 -4.83 5.15 10.87
N SER A 97 -5.62 4.31 10.20
CA SER A 97 -5.95 2.95 10.61
C SER A 97 -5.16 1.85 9.88
N LEU A 98 -4.00 2.22 9.29
CA LEU A 98 -3.23 1.34 8.41
C LEU A 98 -2.83 0.00 9.05
N GLU A 99 -2.61 -0.02 10.38
CA GLU A 99 -2.27 -1.21 11.16
C GLU A 99 -3.35 -2.30 11.09
N GLN A 100 -4.61 -1.93 10.86
CA GLN A 100 -5.71 -2.89 10.73
C GLN A 100 -5.57 -3.80 9.49
N LEU A 101 -4.79 -3.38 8.48
CA LEU A 101 -4.50 -4.22 7.32
C LEU A 101 -3.56 -5.37 7.65
N GLY A 102 -2.85 -5.30 8.77
CA GLY A 102 -2.03 -6.39 9.30
C GLY A 102 -2.84 -7.67 9.56
N ASP A 103 -4.13 -7.53 9.90
CA ASP A 103 -5.06 -8.66 10.09
C ASP A 103 -5.22 -9.51 8.83
N LEU A 104 -4.94 -8.97 7.66
CA LEU A 104 -4.98 -9.69 6.39
C LEU A 104 -3.75 -10.57 6.15
N GLY A 105 -2.72 -10.47 6.99
CA GLY A 105 -1.55 -11.34 6.99
C GLY A 105 -0.68 -11.26 5.73
N CYS A 106 -0.67 -10.10 5.05
CA CYS A 106 0.24 -9.78 3.95
C CYS A 106 0.97 -8.46 4.23
N PRO A 107 2.20 -8.28 3.73
CA PRO A 107 2.88 -7.00 3.86
C PRO A 107 2.11 -5.90 3.13
N VAL A 108 2.09 -4.71 3.74
CA VAL A 108 1.38 -3.54 3.21
C VAL A 108 2.35 -2.58 2.52
N LEU A 109 1.99 -2.16 1.31
CA LEU A 109 2.62 -1.08 0.57
C LEU A 109 1.77 0.19 0.68
N LEU A 110 2.37 1.30 1.07
CA LEU A 110 1.72 2.61 1.14
C LEU A 110 2.24 3.54 0.03
N GLY A 111 1.33 4.05 -0.79
CA GLY A 111 1.63 4.98 -1.87
C GLY A 111 0.88 6.29 -1.71
N THR A 112 1.42 7.25 -0.94
CA THR A 112 0.81 8.57 -0.69
C THR A 112 1.52 9.73 -1.37
N SER A 113 2.71 9.46 -1.93
CA SER A 113 3.62 10.49 -2.42
C SER A 113 2.97 11.45 -3.40
N ARG A 114 2.99 12.74 -3.05
CA ARG A 114 2.46 13.88 -3.80
C ARG A 114 0.96 13.81 -4.13
N LYS A 115 0.20 12.89 -3.50
CA LYS A 115 -1.22 12.70 -3.78
C LYS A 115 -2.10 13.84 -3.27
N SER A 116 -3.32 13.90 -3.80
CA SER A 116 -4.31 14.95 -3.51
C SER A 116 -4.65 15.07 -2.02
N VAL A 117 -4.64 13.98 -1.26
CA VAL A 117 -4.86 14.02 0.18
C VAL A 117 -3.89 14.96 0.90
N ILE A 118 -2.63 15.02 0.45
CA ILE A 118 -1.62 15.94 0.99
C ILE A 118 -1.92 17.37 0.54
N GLY A 119 -2.23 17.55 -0.75
CA GLY A 119 -2.56 18.85 -1.30
C GLY A 119 -3.79 19.48 -0.65
N LEU A 120 -4.82 18.68 -0.36
CA LEU A 120 -6.03 19.14 0.32
C LEU A 120 -5.79 19.47 1.80
N ALA A 121 -4.92 18.70 2.46
CA ALA A 121 -4.59 18.94 3.87
C ALA A 121 -3.75 20.21 4.08
N LEU A 122 -2.84 20.52 3.16
CA LEU A 122 -1.86 21.59 3.30
C LEU A 122 -2.12 22.80 2.40
N ASP A 123 -3.13 22.71 1.52
CA ASP A 123 -3.40 23.71 0.47
C ASP A 123 -2.17 23.98 -0.41
N LEU A 124 -1.52 22.88 -0.89
CA LEU A 124 -0.27 22.97 -1.64
C LEU A 124 -0.37 22.34 -3.03
N PRO A 125 0.30 22.93 -4.05
CA PRO A 125 0.45 22.33 -5.37
C PRO A 125 1.31 21.06 -5.31
N VAL A 126 1.29 20.26 -6.37
CA VAL A 126 1.93 18.92 -6.41
C VAL A 126 3.42 18.98 -6.11
N GLU A 127 4.10 20.04 -6.58
CA GLU A 127 5.54 20.23 -6.47
C GLU A 127 6.00 20.51 -5.03
N GLU A 128 5.10 21.00 -4.17
CA GLU A 128 5.38 21.42 -2.80
C GLU A 128 4.87 20.41 -1.74
N ARG A 129 4.62 19.14 -2.13
CA ARG A 129 4.06 18.10 -1.24
C ARG A 129 5.09 17.16 -0.64
N LEU A 130 6.37 17.54 -0.65
CA LEU A 130 7.44 16.68 -0.11
C LEU A 130 7.27 16.45 1.40
N GLU A 131 7.12 17.50 2.19
CA GLU A 131 6.99 17.41 3.64
C GLU A 131 5.78 16.58 4.06
N GLY A 132 4.62 16.80 3.42
CA GLY A 132 3.43 15.97 3.64
C GLY A 132 3.65 14.51 3.24
N THR A 133 4.40 14.25 2.17
CA THR A 133 4.81 12.89 1.79
C THR A 133 5.66 12.25 2.88
N LEU A 134 6.67 12.96 3.41
CA LEU A 134 7.53 12.46 4.50
C LEU A 134 6.74 12.13 5.75
N VAL A 135 5.78 12.99 6.13
CA VAL A 135 4.90 12.74 7.29
C VAL A 135 4.08 11.47 7.08
N THR A 136 3.43 11.30 5.93
CA THR A 136 2.64 10.09 5.65
C THR A 136 3.49 8.83 5.55
N THR A 137 4.73 8.94 5.04
CA THR A 137 5.70 7.84 5.00
C THR A 137 6.10 7.40 6.41
N VAL A 138 6.52 8.34 7.26
CA VAL A 138 6.90 8.05 8.66
C VAL A 138 5.71 7.46 9.42
N TYR A 139 4.52 8.04 9.25
CA TYR A 139 3.31 7.54 9.87
C TYR A 139 3.02 6.09 9.45
N GLY A 140 3.11 5.79 8.15
CA GLY A 140 2.94 4.43 7.62
C GLY A 140 3.94 3.43 8.20
N VAL A 141 5.23 3.80 8.31
CA VAL A 141 6.26 2.97 8.92
C VAL A 141 5.96 2.67 10.40
N LEU A 142 5.51 3.68 11.15
CA LEU A 142 5.12 3.49 12.56
C LEU A 142 3.88 2.62 12.71
N LYS A 143 2.98 2.61 11.73
CA LYS A 143 1.79 1.78 11.63
C LYS A 143 2.06 0.39 11.01
N GLY A 144 3.31 0.07 10.68
CA GLY A 144 3.74 -1.27 10.27
C GLY A 144 3.69 -1.54 8.77
N CYS A 145 3.59 -0.52 7.89
CA CYS A 145 3.76 -0.78 6.47
C CYS A 145 5.18 -1.29 6.18
N ALA A 146 5.27 -2.26 5.26
CA ALA A 146 6.52 -2.89 4.88
C ALA A 146 7.21 -2.18 3.71
N PHE A 147 6.43 -1.50 2.87
CA PHE A 147 6.91 -0.82 1.67
C PHE A 147 6.26 0.55 1.52
N VAL A 148 7.00 1.50 0.98
CA VAL A 148 6.48 2.79 0.54
C VAL A 148 6.84 3.04 -0.92
N ARG A 149 5.90 3.59 -1.70
CA ARG A 149 6.14 3.99 -3.08
C ARG A 149 6.15 5.51 -3.17
N VAL A 150 7.31 6.08 -3.51
CA VAL A 150 7.56 7.52 -3.43
C VAL A 150 8.30 8.04 -4.66
N HIS A 151 8.19 9.35 -4.93
CA HIS A 151 8.96 10.05 -5.95
C HIS A 151 10.34 10.46 -5.42
N ASP A 152 10.39 11.02 -4.21
CA ASP A 152 11.59 11.59 -3.60
C ASP A 152 12.26 10.54 -2.71
N VAL A 153 12.94 9.55 -3.34
CA VAL A 153 13.47 8.35 -2.67
C VAL A 153 14.46 8.69 -1.57
N LYS A 154 15.42 9.58 -1.85
CA LYS A 154 16.49 9.94 -0.92
C LYS A 154 15.96 10.51 0.40
N GLU A 155 15.01 11.44 0.30
CA GLU A 155 14.40 12.14 1.43
C GLU A 155 13.56 11.15 2.25
N ASN A 156 12.78 10.31 1.59
CA ASN A 156 11.97 9.28 2.25
C ASN A 156 12.82 8.22 2.95
N VAL A 157 13.91 7.74 2.34
CA VAL A 157 14.84 6.79 2.99
C VAL A 157 15.44 7.38 4.26
N ARG A 158 15.80 8.66 4.27
CA ARG A 158 16.32 9.35 5.45
C ARG A 158 15.26 9.47 6.55
N ALA A 159 14.03 9.83 6.18
CA ALA A 159 12.92 9.93 7.12
C ALA A 159 12.57 8.55 7.74
N ILE A 160 12.54 7.49 6.94
CA ILE A 160 12.31 6.12 7.39
C ILE A 160 13.39 5.69 8.38
N ARG A 161 14.67 5.84 8.02
CA ARG A 161 15.80 5.48 8.91
C ARG A 161 15.74 6.21 10.25
N MET A 162 15.34 7.47 10.25
CA MET A 162 15.20 8.24 11.50
C MET A 162 14.02 7.72 12.33
N ALA A 163 12.87 7.44 11.71
CA ALA A 163 11.71 6.86 12.39
C ALA A 163 12.03 5.47 13.00
N GLU A 164 12.74 4.63 12.26
CA GLU A 164 13.20 3.32 12.75
C GLU A 164 14.20 3.44 13.90
N ALA A 165 15.15 4.34 13.80
CA ALA A 165 16.13 4.60 14.88
C ALA A 165 15.44 5.02 16.18
N ILE A 166 14.42 5.88 16.11
CA ILE A 166 13.61 6.29 17.27
C ILE A 166 12.84 5.09 17.83
N ARG A 167 12.15 4.35 17.00
CA ARG A 167 11.33 3.19 17.39
C ARG A 167 12.18 2.10 18.04
N ASP A 168 13.28 1.73 17.42
CA ASP A 168 14.09 0.56 17.81
C ASP A 168 15.06 0.90 18.92
N GLY A 169 15.64 2.10 18.93
CA GLY A 169 16.48 2.58 20.04
C GLY A 169 15.72 2.69 21.36
N TRP A 170 14.42 3.05 21.33
CA TRP A 170 13.58 3.05 22.52
C TRP A 170 13.25 1.62 23.01
N ARG A 171 12.95 0.71 22.09
CA ARG A 171 12.66 -0.71 22.41
C ARG A 171 13.85 -1.40 23.07
N GLN A 172 15.06 -1.21 22.52
CA GLN A 172 16.29 -1.79 23.08
C GLN A 172 16.56 -1.33 24.52
N ARG A 173 16.30 -0.07 24.85
CA ARG A 173 16.47 0.47 26.22
C ARG A 173 15.49 -0.17 27.21
N ARG A 174 14.24 -0.43 26.81
CA ARG A 174 13.24 -1.07 27.69
C ARG A 174 13.55 -2.52 27.98
N THR A 175 14.06 -3.26 27.00
CA THR A 175 14.46 -4.67 27.21
C THR A 175 15.75 -4.83 28.02
N ALA A 176 16.60 -3.81 28.08
CA ALA A 176 17.82 -3.81 28.88
C ALA A 176 17.61 -3.38 30.35
N GLN A 177 16.43 -2.88 30.70
CA GLN A 177 16.08 -2.40 32.05
C GLN A 177 15.05 -3.30 32.78
N GLY A 178 14.58 -4.37 32.15
CA GLY A 178 13.68 -5.38 32.71
C GLY A 178 14.37 -6.72 32.82
#